data_fa26ac547bbe785665bd5527d77097bd
#
_entry.id   fa26ac547bbe785665bd5527d77097bd
#
_cell.length_a   1.000
_cell.length_b   1.000
_cell.length_c   1.000
_cell.angle_alpha   90.00
_cell.angle_beta   90.00
_cell.angle_gamma   90.00
#
_symmetry.space_group_name_H-M   'P 1'
#
loop_
_entity.id
_entity.type
_entity.pdbx_description
1 polymer ?
#
loop_
_entity_poly.entity_id
_entity_poly.type
_entity_poly.pdbx_seq_one_letter_code
_entity_poly.pdbx_strand_id
1 'polypeptide(L)'
;MKILLAEDDFVTRKFMVNFLSKYGECDVTVDGMEAVDAFMMALEDEEPYDLVCLDIMMPVMDGYQSLKAIRNLEKERNIPEDQMAKVIMTTALNEERNVKMAFELGCTIYSGKPINQDRFEQALRKLKLI
;
A
#
# COMPACT_ATOMS: atom_id res chain seq x y z
N MET A 1 -7.63 8.02 9.72
CA MET A 1 -7.21 7.28 8.51
C MET A 1 -6.86 5.85 8.89
N LYS A 2 -7.25 4.88 8.09
CA LYS A 2 -6.94 3.47 8.30
C LYS A 2 -5.90 3.02 7.28
N ILE A 3 -4.78 2.48 7.74
CA ILE A 3 -3.60 2.20 6.93
C ILE A 3 -3.27 0.72 6.96
N LEU A 4 -3.00 0.14 5.80
CA LEU A 4 -2.45 -1.22 5.67
C LEU A 4 -1.01 -1.10 5.20
N LEU A 5 -0.09 -1.71 5.95
CA LEU A 5 1.33 -1.75 5.61
C LEU A 5 1.73 -3.21 5.36
N ALA A 6 2.29 -3.48 4.18
CA ALA A 6 2.85 -4.77 3.84
C ALA A 6 4.34 -4.60 3.57
N GLU A 7 5.17 -5.10 4.47
CA GLU A 7 6.62 -4.97 4.44
C GLU A 7 7.26 -6.13 5.20
N ASP A 8 8.09 -6.92 4.54
CA ASP A 8 8.75 -8.07 5.17
C ASP A 8 10.05 -7.71 5.89
N ASP A 9 10.68 -6.58 5.55
CA ASP A 9 11.89 -6.12 6.24
C ASP A 9 11.55 -5.48 7.58
N PHE A 10 12.05 -6.07 8.66
CA PHE A 10 11.73 -5.64 10.02
C PHE A 10 12.09 -4.18 10.29
N VAL A 11 13.27 -3.73 9.85
CA VAL A 11 13.74 -2.36 10.11
C VAL A 11 12.87 -1.34 9.37
N THR A 12 12.63 -1.58 8.08
CA THR A 12 11.78 -0.70 7.26
C THR A 12 10.36 -0.66 7.81
N ARG A 13 9.82 -1.82 8.17
CA ARG A 13 8.47 -1.93 8.75
C ARG A 13 8.34 -1.10 10.02
N LYS A 14 9.28 -1.25 10.94
CA LYS A 14 9.28 -0.51 12.19
C LYS A 14 9.36 1.00 11.97
N PHE A 15 10.23 1.42 11.08
CA PHE A 15 10.37 2.83 10.70
C PHE A 15 9.05 3.39 10.16
N MET A 16 8.41 2.68 9.24
CA MET A 16 7.16 3.14 8.63
C MET A 16 6.00 3.17 9.63
N VAL A 17 5.89 2.16 10.49
CA VAL A 17 4.86 2.14 11.54
C VAL A 17 5.02 3.36 12.45
N ASN A 18 6.25 3.68 12.86
CA ASN A 18 6.51 4.77 13.78
C ASN A 18 6.01 6.12 13.23
N PHE A 19 6.27 6.42 11.95
CA PHE A 19 5.81 7.69 11.43
C PHE A 19 4.37 7.67 10.92
N LEU A 20 3.89 6.56 10.36
CA LEU A 20 2.50 6.47 9.88
C LEU A 20 1.47 6.47 11.02
N SER A 21 1.85 5.98 12.19
CA SER A 21 0.96 5.96 13.35
C SER A 21 0.52 7.34 13.82
N LYS A 22 1.23 8.38 13.44
CA LYS A 22 0.81 9.77 13.70
C LYS A 22 -0.46 10.14 12.94
N TYR A 23 -0.74 9.46 11.83
CA TYR A 23 -1.80 9.84 10.91
C TYR A 23 -3.01 8.91 10.96
N GLY A 24 -2.87 7.75 11.57
CA GLY A 24 -3.98 6.81 11.66
C GLY A 24 -3.61 5.46 12.22
N GLU A 25 -4.59 4.60 12.29
CA GLU A 25 -4.43 3.21 12.70
C GLU A 25 -3.69 2.44 11.61
N CYS A 26 -2.61 1.76 11.97
CA CYS A 26 -1.76 1.05 11.03
C CYS A 26 -1.77 -0.44 11.32
N ASP A 27 -2.36 -1.22 10.40
CA ASP A 27 -2.32 -2.68 10.45
C ASP A 27 -1.13 -3.17 9.64
N VAL A 28 -0.38 -4.12 10.19
CA VAL A 28 0.89 -4.57 9.63
C VAL A 28 0.79 -6.00 9.14
N THR A 29 1.29 -6.23 7.93
CA THR A 29 1.42 -7.56 7.34
C THR A 29 2.85 -7.75 6.83
N VAL A 30 3.29 -9.00 6.65
CA VAL A 30 4.68 -9.32 6.31
C VAL A 30 4.83 -9.99 4.95
N ASP A 31 3.73 -10.34 4.29
CA ASP A 31 3.75 -10.86 2.94
C ASP A 31 2.52 -10.42 2.16
N GLY A 32 2.53 -10.69 0.85
CA GLY A 32 1.47 -10.23 -0.04
C GLY A 32 0.13 -10.91 0.19
N MET A 33 0.12 -12.16 0.60
CA MET A 33 -1.11 -12.89 0.87
C MET A 33 -1.81 -12.34 2.12
N GLU A 34 -1.04 -12.08 3.18
CA GLU A 34 -1.58 -11.45 4.38
C GLU A 34 -2.18 -10.08 4.08
N ALA A 35 -1.53 -9.32 3.20
CA ALA A 35 -2.03 -8.01 2.80
C ALA A 35 -3.37 -8.10 2.09
N VAL A 36 -3.51 -9.03 1.16
CA VAL A 36 -4.78 -9.25 0.44
C VAL A 36 -5.88 -9.71 1.40
N ASP A 37 -5.57 -10.65 2.29
CA ASP A 37 -6.52 -11.15 3.27
C ASP A 37 -6.99 -10.03 4.20
N ALA A 38 -6.06 -9.19 4.69
CA ALA A 38 -6.41 -8.06 5.55
C ALA A 38 -7.31 -7.06 4.82
N PHE A 39 -7.00 -6.78 3.56
CA PHE A 39 -7.78 -5.86 2.74
C PHE A 39 -9.21 -6.39 2.52
N MET A 40 -9.33 -7.67 2.21
CA MET A 40 -10.62 -8.32 2.01
C MET A 40 -11.46 -8.29 3.28
N MET A 41 -10.86 -8.61 4.43
CA MET A 41 -11.56 -8.57 5.72
C MET A 41 -12.04 -7.17 6.07
N ALA A 42 -11.24 -6.15 5.78
CA ALA A 42 -11.64 -4.76 6.01
C ALA A 42 -12.86 -4.37 5.18
N LEU A 43 -12.91 -4.83 3.93
CA LEU A 43 -14.09 -4.60 3.07
C LEU A 43 -15.33 -5.31 3.61
N GLU A 44 -15.17 -6.55 4.09
CA GLU A 44 -16.29 -7.33 4.67
C GLU A 44 -16.81 -6.67 5.94
N ASP A 45 -15.93 -6.08 6.75
CA ASP A 45 -16.28 -5.40 7.98
C ASP A 45 -16.81 -3.97 7.76
N GLU A 46 -16.89 -3.52 6.51
CA GLU A 46 -17.29 -2.16 6.14
C GLU A 46 -16.38 -1.08 6.75
N GLU A 47 -15.12 -1.44 6.99
CA GLU A 47 -14.07 -0.54 7.48
C GLU A 47 -12.87 -0.56 6.54
N PRO A 48 -13.02 -0.07 5.30
CA PRO A 48 -11.97 -0.17 4.29
C PRO A 48 -10.74 0.67 4.64
N TYR A 49 -9.59 0.24 4.10
CA TYR A 49 -8.37 1.02 4.23
C TYR A 49 -8.39 2.25 3.32
N ASP A 50 -7.89 3.36 3.84
CA ASP A 50 -7.71 4.60 3.08
C ASP A 50 -6.39 4.58 2.32
N LEU A 51 -5.35 4.00 2.94
CA LEU A 51 -4.00 3.94 2.40
C LEU A 51 -3.47 2.52 2.52
N VAL A 52 -2.85 2.03 1.44
CA VAL A 52 -2.14 0.76 1.43
C VAL A 52 -0.71 1.02 0.99
N CYS A 53 0.26 0.64 1.82
CA CYS A 53 1.68 0.72 1.50
C CYS A 53 2.18 -0.70 1.23
N LEU A 54 2.60 -0.97 0.00
CA LEU A 54 3.03 -2.30 -0.44
C LEU A 54 4.50 -2.28 -0.84
N ASP A 55 5.31 -3.12 -0.20
CA ASP A 55 6.62 -3.46 -0.73
C ASP A 55 6.44 -4.41 -1.92
N ILE A 56 7.29 -4.28 -2.92
CA ILE A 56 7.24 -5.17 -4.09
C ILE A 56 7.85 -6.53 -3.79
N MET A 57 9.03 -6.55 -3.19
CA MET A 57 9.77 -7.80 -2.93
C MET A 57 9.34 -8.42 -1.61
N MET A 58 8.28 -9.21 -1.65
CA MET A 58 7.76 -9.93 -0.49
C MET A 58 7.65 -11.43 -0.80
N PRO A 59 7.77 -12.29 0.24
CA PRO A 59 7.55 -13.73 0.05
C PRO A 59 6.09 -14.07 -0.19
N VAL A 60 5.83 -15.26 -0.67
CA VAL A 60 4.51 -15.86 -0.93
C VAL A 60 3.81 -15.20 -2.13
N MET A 61 3.58 -13.89 -2.05
CA MET A 61 2.93 -13.10 -3.09
C MET A 61 3.61 -11.73 -3.11
N ASP A 62 4.14 -11.31 -4.24
CA ASP A 62 4.83 -10.02 -4.35
C ASP A 62 3.84 -8.84 -4.39
N GLY A 63 4.38 -7.62 -4.35
CA GLY A 63 3.56 -6.42 -4.32
C GLY A 63 2.73 -6.21 -5.58
N TYR A 64 3.21 -6.62 -6.75
CA TYR A 64 2.44 -6.50 -7.99
C TYR A 64 1.20 -7.41 -7.97
N GLN A 65 1.40 -8.64 -7.52
CA GLN A 65 0.30 -9.61 -7.40
C GLN A 65 -0.72 -9.15 -6.36
N SER A 66 -0.24 -8.61 -5.24
CA SER A 66 -1.11 -8.09 -4.18
C SER A 66 -1.92 -6.89 -4.66
N LEU A 67 -1.28 -5.95 -5.36
CA LEU A 67 -1.95 -4.78 -5.92
C LEU A 67 -3.07 -5.18 -6.88
N LYS A 68 -2.78 -6.13 -7.78
CA LYS A 68 -3.77 -6.63 -8.73
C LYS A 68 -4.97 -7.24 -8.00
N ALA A 69 -4.71 -8.06 -6.98
CA ALA A 69 -5.77 -8.69 -6.19
C ALA A 69 -6.61 -7.65 -5.43
N ILE A 70 -5.96 -6.66 -4.84
CA ILE A 70 -6.65 -5.57 -4.11
C ILE A 70 -7.57 -4.80 -5.07
N ARG A 71 -7.08 -4.40 -6.23
CA ARG A 71 -7.89 -3.67 -7.21
C ARG A 71 -9.05 -4.51 -7.73
N ASN A 72 -8.85 -5.82 -7.91
CA ASN A 72 -9.92 -6.72 -8.31
C ASN A 72 -11.00 -6.82 -7.24
N LEU A 73 -10.63 -6.89 -5.96
CA LEU A 73 -11.58 -6.90 -4.85
C LEU A 73 -12.45 -5.65 -4.84
N GLU A 74 -11.84 -4.48 -5.06
CA GLU A 74 -12.57 -3.22 -5.13
C GLU A 74 -13.56 -3.21 -6.30
N LYS A 75 -13.13 -3.68 -7.46
CA LYS A 75 -13.99 -3.75 -8.65
C LYS A 75 -15.15 -4.71 -8.47
N GLU A 76 -14.91 -5.88 -7.89
CA GLU A 76 -15.95 -6.87 -7.62
C GLU A 76 -17.04 -6.34 -6.70
N ARG A 77 -16.69 -5.43 -5.80
CA ARG A 77 -17.62 -4.80 -4.87
C ARG A 77 -18.19 -3.49 -5.39
N ASN A 78 -17.91 -3.14 -6.64
CA ASN A 78 -18.38 -1.92 -7.29
C ASN A 78 -18.03 -0.64 -6.52
N ILE A 79 -16.85 -0.60 -5.92
CA ILE A 79 -16.38 0.58 -5.21
C ILE A 79 -16.05 1.67 -6.24
N PRO A 80 -16.63 2.88 -6.11
CA PRO A 80 -16.31 3.98 -7.02
C PRO A 80 -14.83 4.31 -6.99
N GLU A 81 -14.27 4.71 -8.12
CA GLU A 81 -12.84 4.98 -8.27
C GLU A 81 -12.33 6.00 -7.25
N ASP A 82 -13.10 7.03 -6.96
CA ASP A 82 -12.75 8.07 -5.99
C ASP A 82 -12.79 7.59 -4.53
N GLN A 83 -13.36 6.42 -4.28
CA GLN A 83 -13.43 5.80 -2.95
C GLN A 83 -12.46 4.62 -2.80
N MET A 84 -11.74 4.26 -3.85
CA MET A 84 -10.73 3.20 -3.77
C MET A 84 -9.56 3.62 -2.90
N ALA A 85 -8.93 2.65 -2.24
CA ALA A 85 -7.75 2.90 -1.42
C ALA A 85 -6.63 3.52 -2.25
N LYS A 86 -5.91 4.48 -1.67
CA LYS A 86 -4.67 4.98 -2.26
C LYS A 86 -3.59 3.95 -2.02
N VAL A 87 -2.82 3.61 -3.05
CA VAL A 87 -1.77 2.61 -2.94
C VAL A 87 -0.42 3.23 -3.26
N ILE A 88 0.49 3.16 -2.29
CA ILE A 88 1.87 3.59 -2.47
C ILE A 88 2.72 2.33 -2.47
N MET A 89 3.41 2.07 -3.58
CA MET A 89 4.34 0.96 -3.68
C MET A 89 5.74 1.42 -3.31
N THR A 90 6.44 0.62 -2.50
CA THR A 90 7.79 0.92 -2.05
C THR A 90 8.73 -0.20 -2.51
N THR A 91 9.91 0.15 -3.02
CA THR A 91 10.83 -0.86 -3.52
C THR A 91 12.25 -0.35 -3.68
N ALA A 92 13.22 -1.27 -3.60
CA ALA A 92 14.58 -1.02 -4.05
C ALA A 92 14.70 -1.10 -5.58
N LEU A 93 13.69 -1.65 -6.27
CA LEU A 93 13.65 -1.77 -7.73
C LEU A 93 13.13 -0.47 -8.34
N ASN A 94 14.03 0.38 -8.79
CA ASN A 94 13.67 1.71 -9.29
C ASN A 94 13.90 1.84 -10.80
N GLU A 95 13.63 0.77 -11.56
CA GLU A 95 13.72 0.78 -13.01
C GLU A 95 12.42 1.30 -13.62
N GLU A 96 12.53 2.06 -14.70
CA GLU A 96 11.40 2.67 -15.39
C GLU A 96 10.30 1.68 -15.75
N ARG A 97 10.66 0.48 -16.24
CA ARG A 97 9.67 -0.55 -16.61
C ARG A 97 8.86 -1.03 -15.41
N ASN A 98 9.48 -1.10 -14.21
CA ASN A 98 8.81 -1.52 -12.99
C ASN A 98 7.84 -0.45 -12.50
N VAL A 99 8.23 0.81 -12.64
CA VAL A 99 7.36 1.96 -12.32
C VAL A 99 6.14 1.95 -13.22
N LYS A 100 6.35 1.78 -14.53
CA LYS A 100 5.27 1.74 -15.51
C LYS A 100 4.29 0.61 -15.20
N MET A 101 4.78 -0.59 -14.93
CA MET A 101 3.95 -1.75 -14.60
C MET A 101 3.11 -1.50 -13.35
N ALA A 102 3.71 -0.88 -12.31
CA ALA A 102 3.01 -0.55 -11.08
C ALA A 102 1.81 0.37 -11.35
N PHE A 103 2.00 1.42 -12.14
CA PHE A 103 0.92 2.34 -12.48
C PHE A 103 -0.16 1.69 -13.35
N GLU A 104 0.22 0.82 -14.27
CA GLU A 104 -0.72 0.05 -15.09
C GLU A 104 -1.61 -0.86 -14.24
N LEU A 105 -1.07 -1.39 -13.13
CA LEU A 105 -1.82 -2.24 -12.21
C LEU A 105 -2.66 -1.44 -11.22
N GLY A 106 -2.57 -0.11 -11.20
CA GLY A 106 -3.40 0.74 -10.37
C GLY A 106 -2.73 1.31 -9.12
N CYS A 107 -1.39 1.35 -9.10
CA CYS A 107 -0.64 2.05 -8.06
C CYS A 107 -0.92 3.56 -8.14
N THR A 108 -1.09 4.20 -6.98
CA THR A 108 -1.30 5.65 -6.93
C THR A 108 0.03 6.41 -6.94
N ILE A 109 1.00 5.94 -6.15
CA ILE A 109 2.35 6.50 -6.08
C ILE A 109 3.37 5.37 -5.98
N TYR A 110 4.51 5.56 -6.62
CA TYR A 110 5.65 4.65 -6.56
C TYR A 110 6.80 5.34 -5.86
N SER A 111 7.33 4.73 -4.80
CA SER A 111 8.40 5.31 -3.99
C SER A 111 9.59 4.36 -3.91
N GLY A 112 10.79 4.88 -4.18
CA GLY A 112 12.02 4.12 -4.03
C GLY A 112 12.47 4.02 -2.58
N LYS A 113 13.21 2.97 -2.26
CA LYS A 113 13.90 2.83 -0.98
C LYS A 113 15.33 3.40 -1.10
N PRO A 114 15.91 3.95 -0.03
CA PRO A 114 15.36 4.05 1.33
C PRO A 114 14.23 5.09 1.41
N ILE A 115 13.28 4.83 2.33
CA ILE A 115 12.12 5.71 2.50
C ILE A 115 12.57 7.02 3.15
N ASN A 116 12.23 8.13 2.51
CA ASN A 116 12.45 9.48 3.06
C ASN A 116 11.12 9.95 3.66
N GLN A 117 11.11 10.18 4.97
CA GLN A 117 9.90 10.55 5.70
C GLN A 117 9.26 11.81 5.14
N ASP A 118 10.05 12.87 4.89
CA ASP A 118 9.52 14.14 4.40
C ASP A 118 8.85 13.99 3.03
N ARG A 119 9.49 13.26 2.12
CA ARG A 119 8.93 13.01 0.80
C ARG A 119 7.67 12.17 0.88
N PHE A 120 7.65 11.19 1.78
CA PHE A 120 6.49 10.33 1.97
C PHE A 120 5.31 11.14 2.51
N GLU A 121 5.56 12.02 3.48
CA GLU A 121 4.53 12.90 4.03
C GLU A 121 4.02 13.89 2.98
N GLN A 122 4.89 14.40 2.11
CA GLN A 122 4.47 15.24 0.98
C GLN A 122 3.55 14.47 0.03
N ALA A 123 3.85 13.20 -0.23
CA ALA A 123 2.99 12.34 -1.04
C ALA A 123 1.61 12.18 -0.39
N LEU A 124 1.55 11.96 0.91
CA LEU A 124 0.28 11.84 1.63
C LEU A 124 -0.54 13.13 1.54
N ARG A 125 0.10 14.29 1.62
CA ARG A 125 -0.57 15.59 1.46
C ARG A 125 -1.10 15.78 0.04
N LYS A 126 -0.30 15.40 -0.95
CA LYS A 126 -0.71 15.46 -2.36
C LYS A 126 -1.93 14.60 -2.63
N LEU A 127 -2.03 13.46 -1.96
CA LEU A 127 -3.18 12.55 -2.05
C LEU A 127 -4.36 13.01 -1.18
N LYS A 128 -4.20 14.09 -0.43
CA LYS A 128 -5.19 14.64 0.49
C LYS A 128 -5.58 13.67 1.61
N LEU A 129 -4.61 12.85 2.03
CA LEU A 129 -4.80 11.93 3.16
C LEU A 129 -4.45 12.58 4.49
N ILE A 130 -3.61 13.59 4.45
CA ILE A 130 -3.24 14.38 5.64
C ILE A 130 -3.27 15.86 5.35
#